data_dfdd0d8dbc35af890e4c56103977dc03
#
_entry.id   dfdd0d8dbc35af890e4c56103977dc03
#
_cell.length_a   1.000
_cell.length_b   1.000
_cell.length_c   1.000
_cell.angle_alpha   90.00
_cell.angle_beta   90.00
_cell.angle_gamma   90.00
#
_symmetry.space_group_name_H-M   'P 1'
#
loop_
_entity.id
_entity.type
_entity.pdbx_description
1 polymer ?
#
loop_
_entity_poly.entity_id
_entity_poly.type
_entity_poly.pdbx_seq_one_letter_code
_entity_poly.pdbx_strand_id
1 'polypeptide(L)'
;MKNKEQILVVPVNYVSYIKNGFSGATSFSTAKTYSLYDSIGVYKPRYEIDNNICFIKISIMLIFKHGDKFLVKELYDKTKRPCIELGVNSFIKKSSGNYNAIYSQITHILQEDLHLDIDNIKINFVGHIRDLANDSVKSILGCIYYIDTAAPCLFTSDSFIYQYKWYTLKELVDRYSKATSWSKQIIDCLLEETIKIN
;
A
#
# COMPACT_ATOMS: atom_id res chain seq x y z
N MET A 1 19.28 -5.50 18.76
CA MET A 1 18.51 -4.28 19.18
C MET A 1 17.07 -4.45 18.70
N LYS A 2 16.05 -4.32 19.58
CA LYS A 2 14.64 -4.36 19.14
C LYS A 2 14.37 -3.13 18.28
N ASN A 3 13.73 -3.33 17.14
CA ASN A 3 13.35 -2.25 16.23
C ASN A 3 12.43 -1.26 16.96
N LYS A 4 12.93 -0.03 17.20
CA LYS A 4 12.19 1.03 17.91
C LYS A 4 11.22 1.78 17.00
N GLU A 5 11.09 1.38 15.72
CA GLU A 5 10.18 1.99 14.77
C GLU A 5 8.75 1.95 15.31
N GLN A 6 8.13 3.12 15.43
CA GLN A 6 6.72 3.25 15.81
C GLN A 6 5.86 3.33 14.55
N ILE A 7 4.86 2.49 14.49
CA ILE A 7 3.91 2.41 13.38
C ILE A 7 2.49 2.71 13.85
N LEU A 8 1.68 3.26 12.94
CA LEU A 8 0.27 3.53 13.21
C LEU A 8 -0.50 2.21 13.26
N VAL A 9 -1.28 2.05 14.32
CA VAL A 9 -2.19 0.93 14.52
C VAL A 9 -3.55 1.43 14.96
N VAL A 10 -4.58 0.66 14.69
CA VAL A 10 -5.95 0.93 15.16
C VAL A 10 -6.47 -0.27 15.94
N PRO A 11 -7.31 -0.08 16.97
CA PRO A 11 -7.96 -1.18 17.64
C PRO A 11 -8.85 -1.97 16.67
N VAL A 12 -8.82 -3.31 16.77
CA VAL A 12 -9.48 -4.21 15.80
C VAL A 12 -10.99 -3.97 15.66
N ASN A 13 -11.66 -3.56 16.74
CA ASN A 13 -13.10 -3.28 16.72
C ASN A 13 -13.50 -2.13 15.79
N TYR A 14 -12.62 -1.15 15.53
CA TYR A 14 -12.90 -0.05 14.61
C TYR A 14 -12.82 -0.44 13.13
N VAL A 15 -12.20 -1.57 12.80
CA VAL A 15 -12.00 -2.03 11.41
C VAL A 15 -12.57 -3.42 11.16
N SER A 16 -13.27 -4.00 12.14
CA SER A 16 -13.85 -5.35 12.03
C SER A 16 -14.92 -5.48 10.95
N TYR A 17 -15.56 -4.37 10.56
CA TYR A 17 -16.55 -4.32 9.49
C TYR A 17 -15.92 -4.41 8.08
N ILE A 18 -14.61 -4.14 7.94
CA ILE A 18 -13.91 -4.26 6.67
C ILE A 18 -13.71 -5.74 6.38
N LYS A 19 -14.36 -6.23 5.33
CA LYS A 19 -14.36 -7.64 4.94
C LYS A 19 -12.98 -8.08 4.41
N ASN A 20 -12.80 -9.40 4.31
CA ASN A 20 -11.68 -9.99 3.59
C ASN A 20 -11.78 -9.62 2.10
N GLY A 21 -10.63 -9.38 1.48
CA GLY A 21 -10.56 -8.94 0.10
C GLY A 21 -10.44 -7.42 -0.04
N PHE A 22 -10.68 -6.93 -1.25
CA PHE A 22 -10.76 -5.51 -1.55
C PHE A 22 -12.16 -4.97 -1.22
N SER A 23 -12.18 -3.80 -0.60
CA SER A 23 -13.40 -3.04 -0.33
C SER A 23 -13.24 -1.64 -0.91
N GLY A 24 -13.95 -1.34 -1.98
CA GLY A 24 -13.89 -0.05 -2.67
C GLY A 24 -14.34 1.12 -1.79
N ALA A 25 -13.91 2.31 -2.14
CA ALA A 25 -14.29 3.55 -1.49
C ALA A 25 -15.74 3.91 -1.88
N THR A 26 -16.72 3.41 -1.14
CA THR A 26 -18.14 3.61 -1.46
C THR A 26 -18.71 4.95 -1.00
N SER A 27 -18.08 5.64 -0.03
CA SER A 27 -18.63 6.89 0.54
C SER A 27 -17.62 7.78 1.25
N PHE A 28 -16.36 7.41 1.34
CA PHE A 28 -15.35 8.21 2.03
C PHE A 28 -14.50 8.96 1.01
N SER A 29 -14.52 10.29 1.07
CA SER A 29 -13.49 11.08 0.39
C SER A 29 -12.12 10.78 1.00
N THR A 30 -11.06 11.01 0.24
CA THR A 30 -9.67 10.87 0.71
C THR A 30 -9.44 11.59 2.05
N ALA A 31 -9.97 12.81 2.19
CA ALA A 31 -9.86 13.61 3.41
C ALA A 31 -10.54 12.96 4.64
N LYS A 32 -11.71 12.31 4.44
CA LYS A 32 -12.41 11.60 5.55
C LYS A 32 -11.64 10.36 6.00
N THR A 33 -11.01 9.64 5.08
CA THR A 33 -10.17 8.49 5.42
C THR A 33 -8.98 8.92 6.26
N TYR A 34 -8.34 10.03 5.90
CA TYR A 34 -7.24 10.59 6.66
C TYR A 34 -7.66 10.92 8.10
N SER A 35 -8.72 11.71 8.26
CA SER A 35 -9.18 12.15 9.57
C SER A 35 -9.65 11.00 10.47
N LEU A 36 -10.19 9.92 9.88
CA LEU A 36 -10.60 8.75 10.65
C LEU A 36 -9.39 8.11 11.35
N TYR A 37 -8.35 7.77 10.59
CA TYR A 37 -7.19 7.09 11.17
C TYR A 37 -6.38 7.97 12.11
N ASP A 38 -6.35 9.29 11.90
CA ASP A 38 -5.74 10.23 12.83
C ASP A 38 -6.51 10.29 14.15
N SER A 39 -7.84 10.11 14.14
CA SER A 39 -8.67 10.20 15.34
C SER A 39 -8.67 8.93 16.20
N ILE A 40 -8.57 7.75 15.58
CA ILE A 40 -8.65 6.44 16.28
C ILE A 40 -7.31 5.72 16.38
N GLY A 41 -6.33 6.16 15.62
CA GLY A 41 -5.02 5.53 15.53
C GLY A 41 -4.11 5.89 16.69
N VAL A 42 -3.25 4.94 17.04
CA VAL A 42 -2.18 5.14 18.02
C VAL A 42 -0.86 4.63 17.46
N TYR A 43 0.24 5.26 17.87
CA TYR A 43 1.56 4.80 17.47
C TYR A 43 2.13 3.84 18.51
N LYS A 44 2.55 2.65 18.05
CA LYS A 44 3.14 1.62 18.91
C LYS A 44 4.44 1.08 18.30
N PRO A 45 5.39 0.66 19.14
CA PRO A 45 6.58 -0.02 18.66
C PRO A 45 6.20 -1.30 17.87
N ARG A 46 6.77 -1.47 16.69
CA ARG A 46 6.43 -2.59 15.80
C ARG A 46 6.57 -3.96 16.47
N TYR A 47 7.61 -4.15 17.27
CA TYR A 47 7.85 -5.43 17.97
C TYR A 47 6.77 -5.79 19.02
N GLU A 48 6.00 -4.81 19.51
CA GLU A 48 4.90 -5.04 20.46
C GLU A 48 3.62 -5.49 19.75
N ILE A 49 3.52 -5.20 18.43
CA ILE A 49 2.31 -5.40 17.66
C ILE A 49 2.33 -6.68 16.82
N ASP A 50 3.50 -7.20 16.47
CA ASP A 50 3.60 -8.32 15.53
C ASP A 50 2.81 -9.56 15.98
N ASN A 51 2.60 -9.75 17.29
CA ASN A 51 1.78 -10.84 17.85
C ASN A 51 0.54 -10.35 18.62
N ASN A 52 0.16 -9.07 18.48
CA ASN A 52 -0.95 -8.50 19.25
C ASN A 52 -2.24 -8.52 18.41
N ILE A 53 -3.22 -9.31 18.86
CA ILE A 53 -4.51 -9.48 18.17
C ILE A 53 -5.49 -8.32 18.38
N CYS A 54 -5.21 -7.43 19.34
CA CYS A 54 -6.10 -6.30 19.65
C CYS A 54 -5.93 -5.12 18.69
N PHE A 55 -4.85 -5.11 17.91
CA PHE A 55 -4.51 -4.02 17.00
C PHE A 55 -4.28 -4.50 15.57
N ILE A 56 -4.69 -3.66 14.64
CA ILE A 56 -4.44 -3.82 13.20
C ILE A 56 -3.43 -2.77 12.77
N LYS A 57 -2.36 -3.20 12.09
CA LYS A 57 -1.35 -2.32 11.49
C LYS A 57 -1.93 -1.65 10.26
N ILE A 58 -1.76 -0.34 10.12
CA ILE A 58 -2.17 0.39 8.93
C ILE A 58 -1.00 0.50 7.96
N SER A 59 -1.23 0.06 6.73
CA SER A 59 -0.28 0.15 5.62
C SER A 59 -0.88 0.99 4.50
N ILE A 60 -0.03 1.71 3.79
CA ILE A 60 -0.39 2.41 2.54
C ILE A 60 0.09 1.55 1.38
N MET A 61 -0.75 1.43 0.36
CA MET A 61 -0.38 0.84 -0.92
C MET A 61 -0.63 1.86 -2.02
N LEU A 62 0.44 2.33 -2.66
CA LEU A 62 0.39 3.27 -3.76
C LEU A 62 0.47 2.52 -5.08
N ILE A 63 -0.61 2.56 -5.86
CA ILE A 63 -0.68 1.98 -7.20
C ILE A 63 -0.41 3.10 -8.20
N PHE A 64 0.67 2.98 -8.93
CA PHE A 64 1.03 3.93 -10.00
C PHE A 64 0.62 3.38 -11.36
N LYS A 65 0.04 4.25 -12.18
CA LYS A 65 -0.27 3.96 -13.58
C LYS A 65 0.31 5.04 -14.48
N HIS A 66 0.80 4.60 -15.63
CA HIS A 66 1.18 5.47 -16.74
C HIS A 66 0.67 4.85 -18.05
N GLY A 67 -0.25 5.52 -18.71
CA GLY A 67 -0.94 4.96 -19.88
C GLY A 67 -1.68 3.67 -19.52
N ASP A 68 -1.30 2.55 -20.14
CA ASP A 68 -1.84 1.22 -19.89
C ASP A 68 -0.98 0.36 -18.94
N LYS A 69 0.09 0.94 -18.37
CA LYS A 69 1.06 0.22 -17.53
C LYS A 69 0.97 0.59 -16.06
N PHE A 70 1.24 -0.39 -15.23
CA PHE A 70 1.30 -0.29 -13.77
C PHE A 70 2.73 -0.50 -13.27
N LEU A 71 3.10 0.25 -12.24
CA LEU A 71 4.39 0.07 -11.56
C LEU A 71 4.36 -1.20 -10.72
N VAL A 72 5.40 -2.00 -10.87
CA VAL A 72 5.58 -3.25 -10.15
C VAL A 72 6.97 -3.28 -9.55
N LYS A 73 7.06 -3.73 -8.32
CA LYS A 73 8.30 -4.06 -7.64
C LYS A 73 8.57 -5.55 -7.79
N GLU A 74 9.61 -5.90 -8.54
CA GLU A 74 10.11 -7.28 -8.62
C GLU A 74 11.11 -7.54 -7.50
N LEU A 75 10.85 -8.57 -6.71
CA LEU A 75 11.71 -8.97 -5.59
C LEU A 75 12.59 -10.14 -6.02
N TYR A 76 13.91 -9.97 -5.86
CA TYR A 76 14.93 -10.95 -6.20
C TYR A 76 15.60 -11.47 -4.91
N ASP A 77 14.89 -12.28 -4.15
CA ASP A 77 15.49 -12.96 -3.00
C ASP A 77 16.11 -14.28 -3.47
N LYS A 78 17.42 -14.45 -3.27
CA LYS A 78 18.15 -15.68 -3.66
C LYS A 78 17.60 -16.93 -2.95
N THR A 79 16.94 -16.74 -1.81
CA THR A 79 16.39 -17.82 -0.96
C THR A 79 14.90 -18.07 -1.19
N LYS A 80 14.20 -17.17 -1.88
CA LYS A 80 12.76 -17.24 -2.15
C LYS A 80 12.51 -17.22 -3.66
N ARG A 81 11.34 -17.73 -4.05
CA ARG A 81 10.89 -17.60 -5.44
C ARG A 81 10.73 -16.12 -5.77
N PRO A 82 11.16 -15.69 -6.98
CA PRO A 82 10.91 -14.34 -7.43
C PRO A 82 9.43 -14.01 -7.28
N CYS A 83 9.11 -12.91 -6.61
CA CYS A 83 7.73 -12.46 -6.49
C CYS A 83 7.59 -11.02 -6.99
N ILE A 84 6.39 -10.68 -7.40
CA ILE A 84 6.02 -9.34 -7.83
C ILE A 84 5.04 -8.71 -6.83
N GLU A 85 5.24 -7.44 -6.58
CA GLU A 85 4.39 -6.60 -5.74
C GLU A 85 3.90 -5.42 -6.57
N LEU A 86 2.59 -5.27 -6.71
CA LEU A 86 2.00 -4.16 -7.45
C LEU A 86 2.13 -2.88 -6.63
N GLY A 87 2.77 -1.86 -7.21
CA GLY A 87 2.96 -0.57 -6.57
C GLY A 87 4.00 -0.56 -5.43
N VAL A 88 3.80 0.35 -4.48
CA VAL A 88 4.69 0.58 -3.33
C VAL A 88 3.90 0.47 -2.04
N ASN A 89 4.37 -0.39 -1.13
CA ASN A 89 3.77 -0.58 0.19
C ASN A 89 4.64 -0.04 1.31
N SER A 90 4.03 0.63 2.28
CA SER A 90 4.72 1.10 3.48
C SER A 90 3.78 1.16 4.68
N PHE A 91 4.30 0.85 5.87
CA PHE A 91 3.61 1.17 7.12
C PHE A 91 3.67 2.67 7.37
N ILE A 92 2.62 3.20 8.03
CA ILE A 92 2.61 4.60 8.45
C ILE A 92 3.48 4.73 9.70
N LYS A 93 4.60 5.42 9.55
CA LYS A 93 5.56 5.67 10.61
C LYS A 93 5.23 6.94 11.36
N LYS A 94 5.61 7.00 12.64
CA LYS A 94 5.50 8.23 13.42
C LYS A 94 6.47 9.27 12.83
N SER A 95 5.91 10.35 12.30
CA SER A 95 6.68 11.52 11.87
C SER A 95 6.73 12.57 12.97
N SER A 96 7.69 13.47 12.91
CA SER A 96 7.85 14.59 13.84
C SER A 96 6.89 15.77 13.59
N GLY A 97 6.05 15.70 12.57
CA GLY A 97 5.14 16.78 12.17
C GLY A 97 3.70 16.59 12.66
N ASN A 98 2.98 17.70 12.76
CA ASN A 98 1.56 17.74 13.15
C ASN A 98 0.60 17.50 11.98
N TYR A 99 1.06 16.94 10.86
CA TYR A 99 0.25 16.68 9.69
C TYR A 99 -0.41 15.31 9.78
N ASN A 100 -1.50 15.18 9.04
CA ASN A 100 -2.18 13.93 8.78
C ASN A 100 -1.19 12.79 8.49
N ALA A 101 -1.20 11.74 9.32
CA ALA A 101 -0.22 10.67 9.31
C ALA A 101 -0.12 9.95 7.96
N ILE A 102 -1.26 9.71 7.31
CA ILE A 102 -1.31 9.06 5.99
C ILE A 102 -0.71 9.97 4.92
N TYR A 103 -1.14 11.23 4.88
CA TYR A 103 -0.63 12.18 3.89
C TYR A 103 0.88 12.38 4.04
N SER A 104 1.38 12.54 5.26
CA SER A 104 2.81 12.66 5.54
C SER A 104 3.60 11.44 5.06
N GLN A 105 3.06 10.23 5.24
CA GLN A 105 3.72 9.01 4.77
C GLN A 105 3.67 8.90 3.24
N ILE A 106 2.57 9.26 2.59
CA ILE A 106 2.47 9.30 1.12
C ILE A 106 3.50 10.29 0.56
N THR A 107 3.53 11.52 1.11
CA THR A 107 4.49 12.55 0.71
C THR A 107 5.93 12.07 0.86
N HIS A 108 6.27 11.43 2.00
CA HIS A 108 7.58 10.86 2.22
C HIS A 108 7.95 9.82 1.16
N ILE A 109 7.04 8.87 0.86
CA ILE A 109 7.28 7.87 -0.19
C ILE A 109 7.51 8.53 -1.55
N LEU A 110 6.68 9.50 -1.91
CA LEU A 110 6.77 10.16 -3.22
C LEU A 110 8.04 10.99 -3.36
N GLN A 111 8.38 11.80 -2.37
CA GLN A 111 9.52 12.72 -2.43
C GLN A 111 10.85 12.04 -2.10
N GLU A 112 10.90 11.29 -0.98
CA GLU A 112 12.18 10.77 -0.45
C GLU A 112 12.53 9.40 -1.06
N ASP A 113 11.54 8.50 -1.21
CA ASP A 113 11.82 7.15 -1.69
C ASP A 113 11.80 7.09 -3.23
N LEU A 114 10.95 7.89 -3.89
CA LEU A 114 10.72 7.84 -5.32
C LEU A 114 11.18 9.09 -6.09
N HIS A 115 11.61 10.13 -5.37
CA HIS A 115 12.10 11.41 -5.92
C HIS A 115 11.12 12.08 -6.91
N LEU A 116 9.82 12.00 -6.60
CA LEU A 116 8.75 12.57 -7.40
C LEU A 116 8.36 13.96 -6.89
N ASP A 117 8.11 14.88 -7.82
CA ASP A 117 7.47 16.16 -7.51
C ASP A 117 5.98 15.93 -7.26
N ILE A 118 5.51 16.29 -6.06
CA ILE A 118 4.13 16.05 -5.63
C ILE A 118 3.14 17.14 -6.05
N ASP A 119 3.62 18.32 -6.49
CA ASP A 119 2.77 19.49 -6.72
C ASP A 119 1.71 19.25 -7.81
N ASN A 120 1.99 18.34 -8.74
CA ASN A 120 1.11 18.00 -9.86
C ASN A 120 0.57 16.55 -9.79
N ILE A 121 0.78 15.84 -8.68
CA ILE A 121 0.34 14.44 -8.54
C ILE A 121 -1.05 14.38 -7.91
N LYS A 122 -2.01 13.83 -8.65
CA LYS A 122 -3.34 13.54 -8.13
C LYS A 122 -3.33 12.20 -7.39
N ILE A 123 -3.62 12.23 -6.10
CA ILE A 123 -3.68 11.06 -5.23
C ILE A 123 -5.13 10.75 -4.93
N ASN A 124 -5.62 9.60 -5.37
CA ASN A 124 -7.00 9.17 -5.17
C ASN A 124 -7.07 7.97 -4.24
N PHE A 125 -7.82 8.08 -3.15
CA PHE A 125 -8.15 6.92 -2.32
C PHE A 125 -9.15 6.02 -3.06
N VAL A 126 -8.82 4.74 -3.22
CA VAL A 126 -9.66 3.78 -3.95
C VAL A 126 -10.28 2.71 -3.08
N GLY A 127 -9.79 2.50 -1.88
CA GLY A 127 -10.39 1.53 -0.96
C GLY A 127 -9.42 0.92 0.03
N HIS A 128 -9.88 -0.16 0.65
CA HIS A 128 -9.11 -0.93 1.62
C HIS A 128 -8.89 -2.36 1.14
N ILE A 129 -7.82 -2.98 1.60
CA ILE A 129 -7.52 -4.39 1.35
C ILE A 129 -7.18 -5.12 2.65
N ARG A 130 -7.74 -6.32 2.81
CA ARG A 130 -7.39 -7.26 3.88
C ARG A 130 -7.20 -8.65 3.30
N ASP A 131 -6.31 -9.42 3.89
CA ASP A 131 -6.16 -10.84 3.59
C ASP A 131 -6.11 -11.62 4.91
N LEU A 132 -7.27 -12.09 5.33
CA LEU A 132 -7.45 -12.82 6.59
C LEU A 132 -6.98 -14.28 6.48
N ALA A 133 -6.82 -14.80 5.26
CA ALA A 133 -6.36 -16.17 5.03
C ALA A 133 -4.83 -16.28 5.07
N ASN A 134 -4.11 -15.16 4.94
CA ASN A 134 -2.66 -15.13 4.92
C ASN A 134 -2.10 -14.65 6.27
N ASP A 135 -1.53 -15.57 7.04
CA ASP A 135 -0.98 -15.28 8.38
C ASP A 135 0.03 -14.15 8.42
N SER A 136 0.77 -13.92 7.33
CA SER A 136 1.77 -12.86 7.25
C SER A 136 1.17 -11.46 7.20
N VAL A 137 -0.07 -11.32 6.73
CA VAL A 137 -0.74 -10.02 6.51
C VAL A 137 -2.12 -9.88 7.15
N LYS A 138 -2.66 -10.93 7.79
CA LYS A 138 -4.00 -10.91 8.41
C LYS A 138 -4.20 -9.79 9.44
N SER A 139 -3.11 -9.36 10.09
CA SER A 139 -3.10 -8.26 11.06
C SER A 139 -2.79 -6.90 10.43
N ILE A 140 -2.91 -6.78 9.09
CA ILE A 140 -2.63 -5.56 8.34
C ILE A 140 -3.88 -5.15 7.57
N LEU A 141 -4.19 -3.86 7.61
CA LEU A 141 -5.18 -3.21 6.74
C LEU A 141 -4.44 -2.30 5.77
N GLY A 142 -4.56 -2.58 4.48
CA GLY A 142 -4.01 -1.74 3.42
C GLY A 142 -5.00 -0.64 3.03
N CYS A 143 -4.55 0.60 3.04
CA CYS A 143 -5.24 1.75 2.46
C CYS A 143 -4.67 1.96 1.06
N ILE A 144 -5.50 1.78 0.03
CA ILE A 144 -5.07 1.80 -1.37
C ILE A 144 -5.29 3.18 -1.96
N TYR A 145 -4.23 3.71 -2.53
CA TYR A 145 -4.23 4.98 -3.26
C TYR A 145 -3.77 4.75 -4.70
N TYR A 146 -4.45 5.40 -5.61
CA TYR A 146 -4.14 5.38 -7.02
C TYR A 146 -3.50 6.69 -7.43
N ILE A 147 -2.44 6.60 -8.22
CA ILE A 147 -1.65 7.71 -8.72
C ILE A 147 -1.48 7.56 -10.23
N ASP A 148 -1.99 8.54 -10.98
CA ASP A 148 -1.74 8.63 -12.42
C ASP A 148 -0.51 9.52 -12.66
N THR A 149 0.46 9.01 -13.40
CA THR A 149 1.71 9.72 -13.68
C THR A 149 1.76 10.16 -15.13
N ALA A 150 2.07 11.44 -15.36
CA ALA A 150 2.19 12.01 -16.71
C ALA A 150 3.37 11.40 -17.52
N ALA A 151 4.39 10.87 -16.82
CA ALA A 151 5.53 10.21 -17.41
C ALA A 151 5.91 8.94 -16.62
N PRO A 152 6.49 7.92 -17.27
CA PRO A 152 7.03 6.78 -16.54
C PRO A 152 8.21 7.28 -15.71
N CYS A 153 8.03 7.27 -14.39
CA CYS A 153 9.10 7.63 -13.47
C CYS A 153 10.18 6.55 -13.53
N LEU A 154 11.42 6.96 -13.67
CA LEU A 154 12.57 6.06 -13.55
C LEU A 154 12.85 5.86 -12.07
N PHE A 155 12.30 4.83 -11.50
CA PHE A 155 12.64 4.42 -10.15
C PHE A 155 13.98 3.67 -10.18
N THR A 156 15.05 4.35 -9.88
CA THR A 156 16.35 3.73 -9.69
C THR A 156 16.38 3.17 -8.27
N SER A 157 16.30 1.86 -8.12
CA SER A 157 16.68 1.26 -6.87
C SER A 157 18.10 0.75 -7.01
N ASP A 158 19.01 1.26 -6.19
CA ASP A 158 20.37 0.71 -6.05
C ASP A 158 20.38 -0.63 -5.28
N SER A 159 19.21 -1.19 -5.07
CA SER A 159 19.04 -2.42 -4.32
C SER A 159 19.21 -3.64 -5.24
N PHE A 160 20.15 -4.52 -4.89
CA PHE A 160 20.26 -5.85 -5.49
C PHE A 160 19.08 -6.79 -5.15
N ILE A 161 18.16 -6.33 -4.28
CA ILE A 161 17.07 -7.15 -3.74
C ILE A 161 15.78 -6.97 -4.57
N TYR A 162 15.58 -5.79 -5.19
CA TYR A 162 14.38 -5.52 -5.96
C TYR A 162 14.64 -4.51 -7.09
N GLN A 163 13.77 -4.55 -8.11
CA GLN A 163 13.72 -3.58 -9.21
C GLN A 163 12.29 -3.13 -9.44
N TYR A 164 12.10 -1.88 -9.85
CA TYR A 164 10.82 -1.39 -10.34
C TYR A 164 10.71 -1.54 -11.85
N LYS A 165 9.55 -2.00 -12.33
CA LYS A 165 9.24 -2.16 -13.75
C LYS A 165 7.80 -1.75 -14.04
N TRP A 166 7.55 -1.36 -15.27
CA TRP A 166 6.22 -1.04 -15.76
C TRP A 166 5.65 -2.21 -16.55
N TYR A 167 4.50 -2.73 -16.11
CA TYR A 167 3.81 -3.85 -16.74
C TYR A 167 2.39 -3.45 -17.15
N THR A 168 1.96 -3.86 -18.36
CA THR A 168 0.55 -3.85 -18.75
C THR A 168 -0.26 -4.81 -17.90
N LEU A 169 -1.58 -4.64 -17.87
CA LEU A 169 -2.47 -5.57 -17.16
C LEU A 169 -2.32 -7.01 -17.68
N LYS A 170 -2.15 -7.18 -18.99
CA LYS A 170 -1.87 -8.50 -19.60
C LYS A 170 -0.60 -9.14 -19.03
N GLU A 171 0.50 -8.40 -18.99
CA GLU A 171 1.76 -8.89 -18.41
C GLU A 171 1.66 -9.21 -16.92
N LEU A 172 0.82 -8.50 -16.19
CA LEU A 172 0.51 -8.80 -14.78
C LEU A 172 -0.25 -10.13 -14.64
N VAL A 173 -1.22 -10.37 -15.52
CA VAL A 173 -1.96 -11.65 -15.58
C VAL A 173 -1.03 -12.82 -15.90
N ASP A 174 -0.15 -12.67 -16.86
CA ASP A 174 0.86 -13.69 -17.22
C ASP A 174 1.80 -14.04 -16.03
N ARG A 175 1.95 -13.11 -15.09
CA ARG A 175 2.78 -13.25 -13.88
C ARG A 175 1.99 -13.46 -12.60
N TYR A 176 0.68 -13.65 -12.69
CA TYR A 176 -0.24 -13.73 -11.54
C TYR A 176 0.21 -14.73 -10.47
N SER A 177 0.72 -15.90 -10.88
CA SER A 177 1.20 -16.92 -9.93
C SER A 177 2.36 -16.44 -9.04
N LYS A 178 3.13 -15.43 -9.50
CA LYS A 178 4.26 -14.83 -8.78
C LYS A 178 3.83 -13.60 -7.95
N ALA A 179 2.60 -13.13 -8.10
CA ALA A 179 2.12 -11.95 -7.39
C ALA A 179 1.89 -12.24 -5.89
N THR A 180 2.17 -11.24 -5.05
CA THR A 180 1.79 -11.29 -3.63
C THR A 180 0.27 -11.39 -3.50
N SER A 181 -0.24 -11.82 -2.33
CA SER A 181 -1.68 -12.00 -2.13
C SER A 181 -2.48 -10.70 -2.36
N TRP A 182 -2.00 -9.57 -1.89
CA TRP A 182 -2.63 -8.28 -2.15
C TRP A 182 -2.57 -7.88 -3.61
N SER A 183 -1.42 -8.09 -4.27
CA SER A 183 -1.28 -7.81 -5.69
C SER A 183 -2.24 -8.64 -6.53
N LYS A 184 -2.47 -9.91 -6.18
CA LYS A 184 -3.46 -10.77 -6.83
C LYS A 184 -4.87 -10.18 -6.72
N GLN A 185 -5.28 -9.83 -5.51
CA GLN A 185 -6.61 -9.24 -5.27
C GLN A 185 -6.81 -7.94 -6.08
N ILE A 186 -5.77 -7.10 -6.17
CA ILE A 186 -5.85 -5.86 -6.98
C ILE A 186 -5.90 -6.17 -8.47
N ILE A 187 -5.11 -7.13 -8.97
CA ILE A 187 -5.17 -7.57 -10.37
C ILE A 187 -6.57 -8.08 -10.71
N ASP A 188 -7.18 -8.90 -9.83
CA ASP A 188 -8.54 -9.39 -10.02
C ASP A 188 -9.54 -8.22 -10.09
N CYS A 189 -9.43 -7.24 -9.19
CA CYS A 189 -10.27 -6.04 -9.21
C CYS A 189 -10.08 -5.16 -10.45
N LEU A 190 -8.87 -5.09 -10.99
CA LEU A 190 -8.60 -4.37 -12.25
C LEU A 190 -9.21 -5.09 -13.45
N LEU A 191 -9.20 -6.42 -13.46
CA LEU A 191 -9.83 -7.24 -14.51
C LEU A 191 -11.36 -7.13 -14.46
N GLU A 192 -11.94 -7.08 -13.26
CA GLU A 192 -13.39 -6.95 -13.05
C GLU A 192 -13.89 -5.50 -13.16
N GLU A 193 -13.01 -4.54 -13.46
CA GLU A 193 -13.29 -3.10 -13.48
C GLU A 193 -13.95 -2.58 -12.18
N THR A 194 -13.75 -3.30 -11.07
CA THR A 194 -14.30 -2.91 -9.76
C THR A 194 -13.53 -1.74 -9.14
N ILE A 195 -12.26 -1.58 -9.50
CA ILE A 195 -11.48 -0.36 -9.24
C ILE A 195 -11.71 0.58 -10.43
N LYS A 196 -12.57 1.58 -10.23
CA LYS A 196 -12.75 2.65 -11.22
C LYS A 196 -11.54 3.58 -11.18
N ILE A 197 -10.66 3.40 -12.14
CA ILE A 197 -9.52 4.25 -12.39
C ILE A 197 -9.97 5.26 -13.44
N ASN A 198 -10.56 6.37 -13.00
CA ASN A 198 -10.96 7.49 -13.86
C ASN A 198 -9.78 8.44 -14.05
#